data_b37bbe3c7667da75eb0beab046f1b67a
#
_entry.id   b37bbe3c7667da75eb0beab046f1b67a
#
_cell.length_a   1.000
_cell.length_b   1.000
_cell.length_c   1.000
_cell.angle_alpha   90.00
_cell.angle_beta   90.00
_cell.angle_gamma   90.00
#
_symmetry.space_group_name_H-M   'P 1'
#
loop_
_entity.id
_entity.type
_entity.pdbx_description
1 polymer ?
#
loop_
_entity_poly.entity_id
_entity_poly.type
_entity_poly.pdbx_seq_one_letter_code
_entity_poly.pdbx_strand_id
1 'polypeptide(L)'
;SKASNASTPDAGPLESEADSKKILRQLQATARDIASFWIAQKLADERPYRVARVAAFMGLEKAPPDDNGATQVDPPAPERLKFFEVQAGKGDLVTLIPGLERTLARAPFWFDGQFLVVKSLRSLGAEYESAAQAVTRELRNFISRFPEVVDFSFSDETPFANDQTRMWLDAEVLGSSSGAGSDSSETETSELWSSTLAEAKQMVASGDSNKALDLMSSGMSKASQLREQVYWRCAIAELMLQTGKADTAAFVLEQASQQAKAMQISQWEPQLLAKIYHLLFQSYQKQQKTKK
;
A
#
# COMPACT_ATOMS: atom_id res chain seq x y z
N SER A 1 5.45 24.66 40.85
CA SER A 1 5.35 24.36 39.42
C SER A 1 6.44 25.10 38.68
N LYS A 2 7.58 24.45 38.40
CA LYS A 2 8.59 24.95 37.48
C LYS A 2 8.21 24.45 36.07
N ALA A 3 7.71 25.35 35.21
CA ALA A 3 7.63 25.11 33.81
C ALA A 3 9.07 24.96 33.28
N SER A 4 9.44 23.76 32.85
CA SER A 4 10.65 23.52 32.14
C SER A 4 10.52 24.21 30.79
N ASN A 5 11.26 25.29 30.57
CA ASN A 5 11.48 25.87 29.24
C ASN A 5 12.16 24.79 28.39
N ALA A 6 11.40 24.05 27.64
CA ALA A 6 11.91 23.29 26.52
C ALA A 6 12.44 24.32 25.50
N SER A 7 13.76 24.49 25.47
CA SER A 7 14.42 25.26 24.42
C SER A 7 14.01 24.66 23.07
N THR A 8 13.26 25.42 22.29
CA THR A 8 13.09 25.15 20.86
C THR A 8 14.49 24.88 20.29
N PRO A 9 14.72 23.78 19.57
CA PRO A 9 16.00 23.60 18.90
C PRO A 9 16.19 24.78 17.98
N ASP A 10 17.19 25.60 18.29
CA ASP A 10 17.59 26.74 17.45
C ASP A 10 18.15 26.14 16.16
N ALA A 11 17.26 25.95 15.20
CA ALA A 11 17.63 25.69 13.84
C ALA A 11 18.09 27.03 13.27
N GLY A 12 19.38 27.32 13.40
CA GLY A 12 19.98 28.47 12.76
C GLY A 12 19.65 28.55 11.27
N PRO A 13 19.89 29.67 10.58
CA PRO A 13 19.57 29.82 9.17
C PRO A 13 20.22 28.68 8.36
N LEU A 14 19.45 28.12 7.41
CA LEU A 14 19.92 27.11 6.45
C LEU A 14 20.83 27.83 5.41
N GLU A 15 22.11 27.84 5.66
CA GLU A 15 23.08 28.51 4.79
C GLU A 15 23.94 27.53 3.98
N SER A 16 23.93 26.25 4.35
CA SER A 16 24.71 25.21 3.70
C SER A 16 24.03 23.84 3.64
N GLU A 17 24.49 23.00 2.72
CA GLU A 17 24.10 21.58 2.63
C GLU A 17 24.42 20.82 3.94
N ALA A 18 25.49 21.20 4.64
CA ALA A 18 25.86 20.62 5.92
C ALA A 18 24.83 20.96 7.01
N ASP A 19 24.30 22.18 7.04
CA ASP A 19 23.27 22.61 7.97
C ASP A 19 21.96 21.88 7.70
N SER A 20 21.59 21.73 6.44
CA SER A 20 20.42 20.97 6.00
C SER A 20 20.50 19.53 6.50
N LYS A 21 21.63 18.84 6.30
CA LYS A 21 21.85 17.47 6.79
C LYS A 21 21.81 17.36 8.32
N LYS A 22 22.32 18.36 9.03
CA LYS A 22 22.27 18.42 10.49
C LYS A 22 20.83 18.55 10.99
N ILE A 23 20.06 19.47 10.41
CA ILE A 23 18.66 19.70 10.77
C ILE A 23 17.81 18.48 10.43
N LEU A 24 18.03 17.83 9.27
CA LEU A 24 17.35 16.59 8.91
C LEU A 24 17.59 15.49 9.95
N ARG A 25 18.82 15.30 10.42
CA ARG A 25 19.13 14.33 11.49
C ARG A 25 18.42 14.66 12.79
N GLN A 26 18.33 15.94 13.16
CA GLN A 26 17.60 16.38 14.34
C GLN A 26 16.09 16.10 14.21
N LEU A 27 15.51 16.40 13.06
CA LEU A 27 14.11 16.10 12.75
C LEU A 27 13.82 14.60 12.84
N GLN A 28 14.69 13.77 12.26
CA GLN A 28 14.58 12.31 12.35
C GLN A 28 14.68 11.81 13.79
N ALA A 29 15.57 12.38 14.60
CA ALA A 29 15.68 12.02 16.02
C ALA A 29 14.41 12.39 16.78
N THR A 30 13.93 13.61 16.65
CA THR A 30 12.69 14.08 17.29
C THR A 30 11.48 13.25 16.87
N ALA A 31 11.37 12.91 15.59
CA ALA A 31 10.29 12.08 15.07
C ALA A 31 10.30 10.66 15.69
N ARG A 32 11.50 10.07 15.87
CA ARG A 32 11.66 8.78 16.55
C ARG A 32 11.27 8.84 18.02
N ASP A 33 11.61 9.92 18.73
CA ASP A 33 11.24 10.11 20.13
C ASP A 33 9.73 10.24 20.29
N ILE A 34 9.07 11.03 19.43
CA ILE A 34 7.61 11.16 19.39
C ILE A 34 6.95 9.81 19.09
N ALA A 35 7.42 9.07 18.09
CA ALA A 35 6.88 7.77 17.74
C ALA A 35 7.02 6.79 18.92
N SER A 36 8.18 6.74 19.57
CA SER A 36 8.41 5.89 20.73
C SER A 36 7.50 6.24 21.90
N PHE A 37 7.27 7.52 22.15
CA PHE A 37 6.35 8.00 23.18
C PHE A 37 4.91 7.55 22.90
N TRP A 38 4.41 7.72 21.67
CA TRP A 38 3.04 7.32 21.31
C TRP A 38 2.83 5.81 21.35
N ILE A 39 3.81 5.03 20.93
CA ILE A 39 3.77 3.55 21.03
C ILE A 39 3.61 3.13 22.49
N ALA A 40 4.34 3.77 23.41
CA ALA A 40 4.25 3.47 24.83
C ALA A 40 2.90 3.87 25.44
N GLN A 41 2.20 4.87 24.87
CA GLN A 41 0.87 5.27 25.34
C GLN A 41 -0.23 4.37 24.77
N LYS A 42 -0.19 4.07 23.49
CA LYS A 42 -1.22 3.28 22.81
C LYS A 42 -0.62 2.57 21.61
N LEU A 43 -0.42 1.26 21.75
CA LEU A 43 0.20 0.42 20.72
C LEU A 43 -0.67 0.31 19.44
N ALA A 44 -2.00 0.44 19.56
CA ALA A 44 -2.93 0.41 18.44
C ALA A 44 -3.04 1.75 17.67
N ASP A 45 -2.34 2.82 18.11
CA ASP A 45 -2.32 4.09 17.40
C ASP A 45 -1.50 3.95 16.11
N GLU A 46 -2.05 4.36 14.98
CA GLU A 46 -1.37 4.28 13.68
C GLU A 46 -0.27 5.34 13.48
N ARG A 47 -0.40 6.50 14.15
CA ARG A 47 0.48 7.66 13.97
C ARG A 47 1.96 7.37 14.20
N PRO A 48 2.37 6.66 15.27
CA PRO A 48 3.77 6.37 15.51
C PRO A 48 4.42 5.54 14.40
N TYR A 49 3.72 4.55 13.87
CA TYR A 49 4.24 3.69 12.80
C TYR A 49 4.46 4.46 11.50
N ARG A 50 3.56 5.38 11.19
CA ARG A 50 3.69 6.31 10.06
C ARG A 50 4.86 7.26 10.24
N VAL A 51 4.94 7.96 11.38
CA VAL A 51 6.00 8.93 11.67
C VAL A 51 7.37 8.27 11.68
N ALA A 52 7.50 7.07 12.26
CA ALA A 52 8.77 6.33 12.31
C ALA A 52 9.30 6.01 10.92
N ARG A 53 8.43 5.57 9.99
CA ARG A 53 8.81 5.23 8.61
C ARG A 53 9.10 6.46 7.76
N VAL A 54 8.27 7.49 7.85
CA VAL A 54 8.56 8.77 7.21
C VAL A 54 9.95 9.28 7.67
N ALA A 55 10.24 9.26 8.96
CA ALA A 55 11.54 9.66 9.48
C ALA A 55 12.70 8.77 8.98
N ALA A 56 12.46 7.45 8.85
CA ALA A 56 13.49 6.52 8.37
C ALA A 56 13.82 6.72 6.89
N PHE A 57 12.80 6.98 6.07
CA PHE A 57 12.92 6.99 4.61
C PHE A 57 13.11 8.39 3.99
N MET A 58 12.80 9.49 4.73
CA MET A 58 12.81 10.86 4.17
C MET A 58 14.19 11.31 3.70
N GLY A 59 15.27 10.77 4.27
CA GLY A 59 16.64 11.10 3.89
C GLY A 59 17.24 10.26 2.76
N LEU A 60 16.48 9.28 2.24
CA LEU A 60 16.94 8.37 1.20
C LEU A 60 16.55 8.93 -0.17
N GLU A 61 17.53 9.49 -0.89
CA GLU A 61 17.34 10.04 -2.24
C GLU A 61 17.49 8.99 -3.33
N LYS A 62 18.22 7.92 -3.07
CA LYS A 62 18.50 6.78 -3.97
C LYS A 62 18.64 5.50 -3.18
N ALA A 63 18.51 4.37 -3.86
CA ALA A 63 18.82 3.06 -3.31
C ALA A 63 20.29 2.98 -2.83
N PRO A 64 20.61 2.13 -1.86
CA PRO A 64 22.00 1.88 -1.46
C PRO A 64 22.83 1.45 -2.66
N PRO A 65 24.11 1.87 -2.78
CA PRO A 65 25.00 1.34 -3.79
C PRO A 65 25.13 -0.18 -3.63
N ASP A 66 25.03 -0.90 -4.75
CA ASP A 66 25.09 -2.35 -4.78
C ASP A 66 26.05 -2.87 -5.87
N ASP A 67 26.49 -4.11 -5.70
CA ASP A 67 27.14 -4.91 -6.72
C ASP A 67 26.28 -6.17 -6.94
N ASN A 68 25.53 -6.22 -8.03
CA ASN A 68 24.57 -7.29 -8.33
C ASN A 68 23.61 -7.63 -7.18
N GLY A 69 23.09 -6.59 -6.49
CA GLY A 69 22.19 -6.70 -5.35
C GLY A 69 22.88 -6.81 -3.98
N ALA A 70 24.20 -7.03 -3.93
CA ALA A 70 24.95 -7.03 -2.68
C ALA A 70 25.32 -5.61 -2.24
N THR A 71 24.92 -5.20 -1.04
CA THR A 71 25.18 -3.86 -0.51
C THR A 71 26.22 -3.88 0.63
N GLN A 72 26.69 -2.69 1.01
CA GLN A 72 27.52 -2.49 2.21
C GLN A 72 26.69 -2.07 3.43
N VAL A 73 25.37 -2.26 3.38
CA VAL A 73 24.48 -1.94 4.51
C VAL A 73 24.62 -3.03 5.57
N ASP A 74 24.86 -2.63 6.82
CA ASP A 74 24.95 -3.57 7.92
C ASP A 74 23.59 -4.15 8.30
N PRO A 75 23.49 -5.48 8.55
CA PRO A 75 22.29 -6.10 9.07
C PRO A 75 22.01 -5.66 10.53
N PRO A 76 20.78 -5.88 11.04
CA PRO A 76 20.53 -5.76 12.49
C PRO A 76 21.45 -6.70 13.27
N ALA A 77 21.91 -6.25 14.45
CA ALA A 77 22.81 -7.05 15.30
C ALA A 77 22.21 -8.44 15.61
N PRO A 78 22.98 -9.53 15.48
CA PRO A 78 22.49 -10.91 15.66
C PRO A 78 21.83 -11.16 17.02
N GLU A 79 22.32 -10.51 18.09
CA GLU A 79 21.74 -10.62 19.42
C GLU A 79 20.33 -10.04 19.48
N ARG A 80 20.06 -9.01 18.65
CA ARG A 80 18.72 -8.40 18.54
C ARG A 80 17.77 -9.32 17.80
N LEU A 81 18.20 -9.93 16.71
CA LEU A 81 17.41 -10.90 15.96
C LEU A 81 17.01 -12.08 16.85
N LYS A 82 17.98 -12.65 17.57
CA LYS A 82 17.73 -13.74 18.52
C LYS A 82 16.77 -13.33 19.65
N PHE A 83 16.90 -12.10 20.16
CA PHE A 83 15.96 -11.58 21.15
C PHE A 83 14.52 -11.55 20.59
N PHE A 84 14.33 -11.07 19.37
CA PHE A 84 13.01 -11.00 18.74
C PHE A 84 12.40 -12.38 18.48
N GLU A 85 13.19 -13.36 18.07
CA GLU A 85 12.74 -14.75 17.91
C GLU A 85 12.22 -15.32 19.24
N VAL A 86 12.97 -15.12 20.33
CA VAL A 86 12.58 -15.57 21.66
C VAL A 86 11.29 -14.90 22.13
N GLN A 87 11.14 -13.58 21.93
CA GLN A 87 9.92 -12.86 22.33
C GLN A 87 8.71 -13.26 21.50
N ALA A 88 8.89 -13.41 20.19
CA ALA A 88 7.83 -13.90 19.30
C ALA A 88 7.39 -15.33 19.70
N GLY A 89 8.34 -16.21 20.03
CA GLY A 89 8.04 -17.58 20.52
C GLY A 89 7.30 -17.63 21.85
N LYS A 90 7.47 -16.61 22.70
CA LYS A 90 6.72 -16.46 23.96
C LYS A 90 5.34 -15.85 23.80
N GLY A 91 5.04 -15.26 22.63
CA GLY A 91 3.79 -14.54 22.39
C GLY A 91 3.71 -13.16 23.07
N ASP A 92 4.81 -12.64 23.61
CA ASP A 92 4.87 -11.30 24.22
C ASP A 92 5.01 -10.21 23.15
N LEU A 93 3.95 -10.04 22.38
CA LEU A 93 3.91 -9.11 21.25
C LEU A 93 3.92 -7.64 21.70
N VAL A 94 3.41 -7.35 22.88
CA VAL A 94 3.36 -5.98 23.44
C VAL A 94 4.78 -5.48 23.74
N THR A 95 5.66 -6.33 24.24
CA THR A 95 7.08 -5.99 24.45
C THR A 95 7.89 -6.08 23.15
N LEU A 96 7.52 -6.98 22.24
CA LEU A 96 8.21 -7.21 20.98
C LEU A 96 8.14 -5.99 20.05
N ILE A 97 6.94 -5.43 19.81
CA ILE A 97 6.71 -4.37 18.84
C ILE A 97 7.55 -3.11 19.11
N PRO A 98 7.59 -2.55 20.33
CA PRO A 98 8.46 -1.40 20.60
C PRO A 98 9.95 -1.68 20.39
N GLY A 99 10.37 -2.93 20.61
CA GLY A 99 11.73 -3.38 20.35
C GLY A 99 12.06 -3.39 18.87
N LEU A 100 11.15 -3.93 18.05
CA LEU A 100 11.25 -3.95 16.58
C LEU A 100 11.32 -2.54 16.02
N GLU A 101 10.41 -1.65 16.42
CA GLU A 101 10.36 -0.26 15.94
C GLU A 101 11.68 0.51 16.22
N ARG A 102 12.27 0.33 17.39
CA ARG A 102 13.59 0.91 17.70
C ARG A 102 14.72 0.37 16.83
N THR A 103 14.63 -0.89 16.43
CA THR A 103 15.63 -1.51 15.55
C THR A 103 15.44 -1.02 14.09
N LEU A 104 14.20 -0.99 13.61
CA LEU A 104 13.83 -0.51 12.28
C LEU A 104 14.22 0.97 12.06
N ALA A 105 14.19 1.78 13.09
CA ALA A 105 14.67 3.17 13.02
C ALA A 105 16.17 3.31 12.66
N ARG A 106 16.96 2.22 12.83
CA ARG A 106 18.39 2.16 12.49
C ARG A 106 18.69 1.23 11.32
N ALA A 107 17.80 0.27 11.07
CA ALA A 107 17.91 -0.70 9.98
C ALA A 107 16.65 -0.65 9.10
N PRO A 108 16.40 0.45 8.35
CA PRO A 108 15.18 0.65 7.60
C PRO A 108 14.98 -0.37 6.48
N PHE A 109 16.05 -0.96 5.95
CA PHE A 109 16.03 -1.98 4.90
C PHE A 109 15.79 -3.40 5.43
N TRP A 110 15.64 -3.60 6.74
CA TRP A 110 15.29 -4.89 7.30
C TRP A 110 13.80 -5.17 7.14
N PHE A 111 13.41 -5.63 5.94
CA PHE A 111 11.99 -5.85 5.60
C PHE A 111 11.37 -6.99 6.39
N ASP A 112 12.15 -7.99 6.82
CA ASP A 112 11.66 -9.04 7.73
C ASP A 112 11.16 -8.46 9.06
N GLY A 113 11.84 -7.43 9.57
CA GLY A 113 11.38 -6.71 10.74
C GLY A 113 10.07 -5.93 10.51
N GLN A 114 9.91 -5.35 9.32
CA GLN A 114 8.65 -4.68 8.92
C GLN A 114 7.49 -5.69 8.88
N PHE A 115 7.71 -6.83 8.26
CA PHE A 115 6.74 -7.92 8.22
C PHE A 115 6.40 -8.44 9.61
N LEU A 116 7.40 -8.60 10.48
CA LEU A 116 7.19 -9.07 11.85
C LEU A 116 6.35 -8.08 12.68
N VAL A 117 6.50 -6.77 12.47
CA VAL A 117 5.65 -5.75 13.11
C VAL A 117 4.20 -5.91 12.66
N VAL A 118 3.94 -6.00 11.35
CA VAL A 118 2.58 -6.16 10.80
C VAL A 118 1.93 -7.44 11.31
N LYS A 119 2.64 -8.57 11.25
CA LYS A 119 2.18 -9.86 11.76
C LYS A 119 1.86 -9.80 13.26
N SER A 120 2.70 -9.15 14.04
CA SER A 120 2.51 -9.01 15.49
C SER A 120 1.30 -8.13 15.83
N LEU A 121 1.13 -7.00 15.13
CA LEU A 121 -0.04 -6.12 15.32
C LEU A 121 -1.34 -6.85 15.01
N ARG A 122 -1.43 -7.54 13.87
CA ARG A 122 -2.61 -8.33 13.50
C ARG A 122 -2.92 -9.46 14.48
N SER A 123 -1.89 -10.09 15.04
CA SER A 123 -2.06 -11.13 16.05
C SER A 123 -2.61 -10.62 17.38
N LEU A 124 -2.49 -9.31 17.66
CA LEU A 124 -3.08 -8.67 18.85
C LEU A 124 -4.58 -8.41 18.72
N GLY A 125 -5.13 -8.35 17.50
CA GLY A 125 -6.56 -8.20 17.24
C GLY A 125 -6.92 -7.09 16.25
N ALA A 126 -8.22 -7.00 15.92
CA ALA A 126 -8.73 -6.09 14.89
C ALA A 126 -8.50 -4.60 15.20
N GLU A 127 -8.40 -4.21 16.47
CA GLU A 127 -8.12 -2.84 16.87
C GLU A 127 -6.74 -2.33 16.46
N TYR A 128 -5.80 -3.25 16.11
CA TYR A 128 -4.45 -2.94 15.66
C TYR A 128 -4.32 -2.89 14.12
N GLU A 129 -5.39 -3.18 13.38
CA GLU A 129 -5.33 -3.25 11.92
C GLU A 129 -4.95 -1.91 11.28
N SER A 130 -5.45 -0.77 11.80
CA SER A 130 -5.06 0.57 11.33
C SER A 130 -3.55 0.80 11.45
N ALA A 131 -2.94 0.34 12.56
CA ALA A 131 -1.50 0.43 12.76
C ALA A 131 -0.72 -0.47 11.78
N ALA A 132 -1.19 -1.70 11.55
CA ALA A 132 -0.61 -2.62 10.57
C ALA A 132 -0.69 -2.05 9.15
N GLN A 133 -1.82 -1.47 8.77
CA GLN A 133 -2.01 -0.81 7.46
C GLN A 133 -1.12 0.43 7.30
N ALA A 134 -0.88 1.20 8.37
CA ALA A 134 0.05 2.32 8.31
C ALA A 134 1.46 1.86 7.97
N VAL A 135 1.95 0.77 8.56
CA VAL A 135 3.24 0.16 8.21
C VAL A 135 3.29 -0.24 6.74
N THR A 136 2.29 -1.01 6.28
CA THR A 136 2.20 -1.51 4.90
C THR A 136 2.16 -0.37 3.89
N ARG A 137 1.38 0.68 4.16
CA ARG A 137 1.25 1.85 3.29
C ARG A 137 2.56 2.63 3.14
N GLU A 138 3.24 2.93 4.25
CA GLU A 138 4.49 3.68 4.20
C GLU A 138 5.63 2.85 3.56
N LEU A 139 5.63 1.54 3.76
CA LEU A 139 6.56 0.65 3.11
C LEU A 139 6.30 0.57 1.59
N ARG A 140 5.03 0.52 1.16
CA ARG A 140 4.65 0.60 -0.25
C ARG A 140 5.16 1.88 -0.89
N ASN A 141 4.93 3.03 -0.26
CA ASN A 141 5.39 4.34 -0.74
C ASN A 141 6.91 4.35 -0.93
N PHE A 142 7.65 3.73 -0.02
CA PHE A 142 9.10 3.63 -0.09
C PHE A 142 9.55 2.69 -1.23
N ILE A 143 9.04 1.47 -1.29
CA ILE A 143 9.43 0.48 -2.32
C ILE A 143 9.01 0.95 -3.73
N SER A 144 7.90 1.67 -3.88
CA SER A 144 7.50 2.23 -5.17
C SER A 144 8.51 3.25 -5.72
N ARG A 145 9.30 3.90 -4.85
CA ARG A 145 10.39 4.80 -5.26
C ARG A 145 11.67 4.05 -5.65
N PHE A 146 11.91 2.91 -5.03
CA PHE A 146 13.13 2.10 -5.17
C PHE A 146 12.76 0.61 -5.22
N PRO A 147 12.13 0.14 -6.31
CA PRO A 147 11.64 -1.24 -6.38
C PRO A 147 12.74 -2.29 -6.31
N GLU A 148 13.96 -1.95 -6.74
CA GLU A 148 15.13 -2.82 -6.73
C GLU A 148 15.58 -3.25 -5.32
N VAL A 149 15.30 -2.44 -4.28
CA VAL A 149 15.79 -2.74 -2.91
C VAL A 149 15.21 -4.03 -2.32
N VAL A 150 14.12 -4.55 -2.87
CA VAL A 150 13.53 -5.82 -2.41
C VAL A 150 14.46 -7.00 -2.72
N ASP A 151 15.28 -6.88 -3.77
CA ASP A 151 16.20 -7.92 -4.22
C ASP A 151 17.61 -7.79 -3.63
N PHE A 152 17.84 -6.74 -2.82
CA PHE A 152 19.15 -6.48 -2.25
C PHE A 152 19.44 -7.33 -1.01
N SER A 153 20.73 -7.45 -0.69
CA SER A 153 21.26 -8.11 0.52
C SER A 153 22.13 -7.16 1.35
N PHE A 154 22.24 -7.46 2.63
CA PHE A 154 23.16 -6.82 3.57
C PHE A 154 24.61 -7.17 3.29
N SER A 155 25.53 -6.53 4.00
CA SER A 155 26.98 -6.74 3.90
C SER A 155 27.44 -8.17 4.29
N ASP A 156 26.60 -8.93 4.99
CA ASP A 156 26.79 -10.33 5.35
C ASP A 156 26.07 -11.31 4.41
N GLU A 157 25.61 -10.84 3.25
CA GLU A 157 24.88 -11.61 2.23
C GLU A 157 23.45 -12.01 2.65
N THR A 158 22.99 -11.69 3.86
CA THR A 158 21.58 -11.93 4.22
C THR A 158 20.65 -11.03 3.39
N PRO A 159 19.54 -11.53 2.84
CA PRO A 159 18.64 -10.69 2.03
C PRO A 159 17.93 -9.64 2.89
N PHE A 160 17.60 -8.49 2.32
CA PHE A 160 16.75 -7.48 2.96
C PHE A 160 15.34 -8.00 3.25
N ALA A 161 14.86 -8.94 2.41
CA ALA A 161 13.61 -9.66 2.56
C ALA A 161 13.85 -11.15 2.30
N ASN A 162 13.54 -12.01 3.27
CA ASN A 162 13.51 -13.45 3.07
C ASN A 162 12.31 -13.87 2.21
N ASP A 163 12.23 -15.14 1.80
CA ASP A 163 11.18 -15.63 0.89
C ASP A 163 9.76 -15.36 1.43
N GLN A 164 9.52 -15.55 2.73
CA GLN A 164 8.23 -15.29 3.35
C GLN A 164 7.87 -13.82 3.30
N THR A 165 8.83 -12.95 3.58
CA THR A 165 8.66 -11.50 3.52
C THR A 165 8.44 -11.05 2.07
N ARG A 166 9.15 -11.61 1.09
CA ARG A 166 8.93 -11.33 -0.34
C ARG A 166 7.51 -11.68 -0.77
N MET A 167 7.02 -12.87 -0.42
CA MET A 167 5.64 -13.27 -0.69
C MET A 167 4.62 -12.28 -0.08
N TRP A 168 4.87 -11.81 1.13
CA TRP A 168 4.02 -10.80 1.76
C TRP A 168 4.13 -9.43 1.07
N LEU A 169 5.34 -9.00 0.71
CA LEU A 169 5.54 -7.75 -0.04
C LEU A 169 4.79 -7.78 -1.37
N ASP A 170 4.88 -8.87 -2.12
CA ASP A 170 4.20 -9.04 -3.39
C ASP A 170 2.68 -9.06 -3.22
N ALA A 171 2.17 -9.78 -2.23
CA ALA A 171 0.73 -9.94 -2.03
C ALA A 171 0.04 -8.70 -1.46
N GLU A 172 0.66 -8.04 -0.46
CA GLU A 172 -0.02 -7.00 0.32
C GLU A 172 0.59 -5.60 0.15
N VAL A 173 1.89 -5.51 -0.10
CA VAL A 173 2.57 -4.22 -0.25
C VAL A 173 2.59 -3.78 -1.71
N LEU A 174 2.95 -4.66 -2.63
CA LEU A 174 3.10 -4.36 -4.06
C LEU A 174 1.88 -4.79 -4.88
N GLY A 175 1.24 -5.91 -4.54
CA GLY A 175 0.08 -6.46 -5.25
C GLY A 175 -1.16 -5.56 -5.26
N SER A 176 -1.20 -4.57 -4.37
CA SER A 176 -2.19 -3.48 -4.42
C SER A 176 -1.79 -2.35 -5.36
N SER A 177 -0.64 -2.43 -6.04
CA SER A 177 -0.09 -1.38 -6.91
C SER A 177 -0.63 -1.40 -8.34
N SER A 178 -1.74 -2.08 -8.62
CA SER A 178 -2.52 -1.80 -9.84
C SER A 178 -3.33 -0.50 -9.74
N GLY A 179 -2.76 0.51 -9.09
CA GLY A 179 -3.39 1.81 -8.95
C GLY A 179 -2.60 2.73 -8.03
N ALA A 180 -1.54 3.33 -8.57
CA ALA A 180 -0.82 4.39 -7.88
C ALA A 180 -1.65 5.68 -7.83
N GLY A 181 -1.81 6.22 -6.66
CA GLY A 181 -2.13 7.64 -6.45
C GLY A 181 -3.40 7.93 -5.67
N SER A 182 -3.17 8.50 -4.51
CA SER A 182 -4.02 9.41 -3.73
C SER A 182 -5.12 8.88 -2.81
N ASP A 183 -4.97 9.35 -1.60
CA ASP A 183 -5.98 9.70 -0.59
C ASP A 183 -6.78 8.60 0.11
N SER A 184 -6.70 8.65 1.43
CA SER A 184 -7.17 7.66 2.41
C SER A 184 -8.70 7.43 2.50
N SER A 185 -9.49 8.01 1.58
CA SER A 185 -10.92 7.72 1.44
C SER A 185 -11.27 6.79 0.26
N GLU A 186 -10.28 6.48 -0.61
CA GLU A 186 -10.52 5.76 -1.87
C GLU A 186 -10.28 4.24 -1.80
N THR A 187 -9.64 3.73 -0.75
CA THR A 187 -9.29 2.30 -0.68
C THR A 187 -10.52 1.41 -0.39
N GLU A 188 -11.48 1.90 0.39
CA GLU A 188 -12.70 1.13 0.68
C GLU A 188 -13.61 0.99 -0.54
N THR A 189 -13.67 2.01 -1.41
CA THR A 189 -14.55 2.00 -2.58
C THR A 189 -13.98 1.22 -3.76
N SER A 190 -12.65 1.18 -3.93
CA SER A 190 -12.01 0.39 -5.00
C SER A 190 -12.07 -1.12 -4.74
N GLU A 191 -12.11 -1.54 -3.48
CA GLU A 191 -12.30 -2.94 -3.10
C GLU A 191 -13.75 -3.41 -3.27
N LEU A 192 -14.74 -2.53 -3.02
CA LEU A 192 -16.16 -2.87 -3.09
C LEU A 192 -16.61 -3.31 -4.49
N TRP A 193 -16.27 -2.59 -5.56
CA TRP A 193 -16.66 -2.99 -6.92
C TRP A 193 -15.91 -4.25 -7.37
N SER A 194 -14.66 -4.44 -6.93
CA SER A 194 -13.84 -5.60 -7.27
C SER A 194 -14.34 -6.88 -6.57
N SER A 195 -14.62 -6.82 -5.27
CA SER A 195 -15.18 -7.93 -4.51
C SER A 195 -16.60 -8.30 -4.99
N THR A 196 -17.43 -7.28 -5.25
CA THR A 196 -18.79 -7.48 -5.79
C THR A 196 -18.75 -8.09 -7.20
N LEU A 197 -17.77 -7.71 -8.04
CA LEU A 197 -17.59 -8.32 -9.35
C LEU A 197 -17.18 -9.80 -9.24
N ALA A 198 -16.33 -10.16 -8.28
CA ALA A 198 -15.93 -11.55 -8.06
C ALA A 198 -17.14 -12.40 -7.62
N GLU A 199 -17.97 -11.88 -6.70
CA GLU A 199 -19.22 -12.51 -6.28
C GLU A 199 -20.20 -12.65 -7.44
N ALA A 200 -20.40 -11.61 -8.23
CA ALA A 200 -21.25 -11.61 -9.41
C ALA A 200 -20.80 -12.64 -10.46
N LYS A 201 -19.48 -12.82 -10.66
CA LYS A 201 -18.93 -13.86 -11.54
C LYS A 201 -19.25 -15.27 -11.04
N GLN A 202 -19.24 -15.50 -9.73
CA GLN A 202 -19.66 -16.80 -9.15
C GLN A 202 -21.16 -17.05 -9.37
N MET A 203 -22.00 -16.02 -9.19
CA MET A 203 -23.44 -16.11 -9.48
C MET A 203 -23.73 -16.43 -10.95
N VAL A 204 -22.98 -15.84 -11.88
CA VAL A 204 -23.09 -16.17 -13.31
C VAL A 204 -22.70 -17.62 -13.58
N ALA A 205 -21.65 -18.11 -12.93
CA ALA A 205 -21.20 -19.51 -13.06
C ALA A 205 -22.24 -20.51 -12.52
N SER A 206 -23.05 -20.11 -11.51
CA SER A 206 -24.15 -20.89 -10.97
C SER A 206 -25.50 -20.76 -11.76
N GLY A 207 -25.51 -19.92 -12.82
CA GLY A 207 -26.69 -19.71 -13.68
C GLY A 207 -27.56 -18.50 -13.32
N ASP A 208 -27.26 -17.78 -12.25
CA ASP A 208 -28.05 -16.65 -11.73
C ASP A 208 -27.63 -15.28 -12.32
N SER A 209 -27.53 -15.19 -13.64
CA SER A 209 -27.03 -13.99 -14.34
C SER A 209 -27.81 -12.71 -14.04
N ASN A 210 -29.12 -12.81 -13.79
CA ASN A 210 -29.95 -11.63 -13.48
C ASN A 210 -29.64 -11.10 -12.07
N LYS A 211 -29.53 -11.97 -11.09
CA LYS A 211 -29.15 -11.57 -9.71
C LYS A 211 -27.77 -10.96 -9.67
N ALA A 212 -26.82 -11.48 -10.46
CA ALA A 212 -25.48 -10.91 -10.59
C ALA A 212 -25.51 -9.47 -11.13
N LEU A 213 -26.33 -9.20 -12.14
CA LEU A 213 -26.49 -7.86 -12.69
C LEU A 213 -27.20 -6.89 -11.72
N ASP A 214 -28.21 -7.37 -11.00
CA ASP A 214 -28.90 -6.59 -9.97
C ASP A 214 -27.98 -6.21 -8.83
N LEU A 215 -27.10 -7.14 -8.38
CA LEU A 215 -26.07 -6.90 -7.38
C LEU A 215 -25.11 -5.80 -7.82
N MET A 216 -24.60 -5.90 -9.06
CA MET A 216 -23.68 -4.88 -9.63
C MET A 216 -24.35 -3.52 -9.81
N SER A 217 -25.62 -3.50 -10.26
CA SER A 217 -26.38 -2.26 -10.44
C SER A 217 -26.69 -1.58 -9.10
N SER A 218 -26.98 -2.36 -8.06
CA SER A 218 -27.16 -1.86 -6.70
C SER A 218 -25.87 -1.26 -6.14
N GLY A 219 -24.70 -1.87 -6.40
CA GLY A 219 -23.41 -1.31 -6.04
C GLY A 219 -23.15 0.03 -6.75
N MET A 220 -23.38 0.08 -8.06
CA MET A 220 -23.21 1.31 -8.84
C MET A 220 -24.12 2.45 -8.37
N SER A 221 -25.36 2.17 -7.94
CA SER A 221 -26.29 3.19 -7.45
C SER A 221 -25.86 3.85 -6.15
N LYS A 222 -24.97 3.21 -5.38
CA LYS A 222 -24.38 3.73 -4.14
C LYS A 222 -23.11 4.52 -4.38
N ALA A 223 -22.55 4.45 -5.60
CA ALA A 223 -21.32 5.16 -5.96
C ALA A 223 -21.58 6.68 -6.02
N SER A 224 -20.95 7.41 -5.10
CA SER A 224 -21.12 8.86 -4.98
C SER A 224 -20.19 9.65 -5.90
N GLN A 225 -19.05 9.09 -6.27
CA GLN A 225 -18.02 9.73 -7.08
C GLN A 225 -18.12 9.32 -8.55
N LEU A 226 -17.93 10.28 -9.45
CA LEU A 226 -17.95 10.03 -10.90
C LEU A 226 -16.89 9.01 -11.34
N ARG A 227 -15.72 9.05 -10.74
CA ARG A 227 -14.63 8.08 -10.97
C ARG A 227 -15.08 6.66 -10.62
N GLU A 228 -15.66 6.48 -9.46
CA GLU A 228 -16.18 5.21 -8.98
C GLU A 228 -17.27 4.66 -9.92
N GLN A 229 -18.17 5.50 -10.38
CA GLN A 229 -19.20 5.12 -11.36
C GLN A 229 -18.59 4.59 -12.67
N VAL A 230 -17.46 5.14 -13.11
CA VAL A 230 -16.75 4.62 -14.29
C VAL A 230 -16.20 3.21 -14.03
N TYR A 231 -15.63 2.94 -12.86
CA TYR A 231 -15.18 1.60 -12.47
C TYR A 231 -16.34 0.59 -12.43
N TRP A 232 -17.45 0.95 -11.81
CA TRP A 232 -18.65 0.12 -11.77
C TRP A 232 -19.17 -0.21 -13.18
N ARG A 233 -19.19 0.76 -14.09
CA ARG A 233 -19.57 0.54 -15.50
C ARG A 233 -18.63 -0.41 -16.21
N CYS A 234 -17.33 -0.31 -15.99
CA CYS A 234 -16.36 -1.26 -16.54
C CYS A 234 -16.62 -2.67 -16.01
N ALA A 235 -16.86 -2.83 -14.71
CA ALA A 235 -17.13 -4.11 -14.08
C ALA A 235 -18.45 -4.73 -14.57
N ILE A 236 -19.52 -3.94 -14.70
CA ILE A 236 -20.80 -4.37 -15.28
C ILE A 236 -20.62 -4.83 -16.74
N ALA A 237 -19.88 -4.06 -17.54
CA ALA A 237 -19.62 -4.42 -18.94
C ALA A 237 -18.78 -5.71 -19.06
N GLU A 238 -17.80 -5.93 -18.17
CA GLU A 238 -17.02 -7.17 -18.11
C GLU A 238 -17.94 -8.39 -17.83
N LEU A 239 -18.88 -8.27 -16.90
CA LEU A 239 -19.87 -9.31 -16.60
C LEU A 239 -20.82 -9.54 -17.79
N MET A 240 -21.27 -8.48 -18.47
CA MET A 240 -22.11 -8.56 -19.67
C MET A 240 -21.39 -9.27 -20.82
N LEU A 241 -20.08 -9.04 -20.98
CA LEU A 241 -19.27 -9.76 -21.97
C LEU A 241 -19.16 -11.26 -21.67
N GLN A 242 -19.12 -11.66 -20.41
CA GLN A 242 -19.11 -13.05 -20.00
C GLN A 242 -20.47 -13.73 -20.24
N THR A 243 -21.57 -13.00 -20.08
CA THR A 243 -22.93 -13.50 -20.31
C THR A 243 -23.41 -13.37 -21.77
N GLY A 244 -22.52 -13.01 -22.71
CA GLY A 244 -22.83 -12.91 -24.13
C GLY A 244 -23.61 -11.66 -24.55
N LYS A 245 -23.81 -10.69 -23.66
CA LYS A 245 -24.54 -9.43 -23.92
C LYS A 245 -23.59 -8.34 -24.46
N ALA A 246 -22.91 -8.59 -25.57
CA ALA A 246 -21.86 -7.74 -26.11
C ALA A 246 -22.38 -6.37 -26.57
N ASP A 247 -23.60 -6.27 -27.11
CA ASP A 247 -24.21 -5.01 -27.55
C ASP A 247 -24.47 -4.07 -26.36
N THR A 248 -25.03 -4.61 -25.27
CA THR A 248 -25.28 -3.84 -24.06
C THR A 248 -23.98 -3.44 -23.35
N ALA A 249 -22.97 -4.32 -23.36
CA ALA A 249 -21.65 -3.99 -22.83
C ALA A 249 -20.99 -2.84 -23.59
N ALA A 250 -21.07 -2.82 -24.93
CA ALA A 250 -20.56 -1.73 -25.73
C ALA A 250 -21.22 -0.40 -25.38
N PHE A 251 -22.54 -0.38 -25.27
CA PHE A 251 -23.30 0.84 -24.89
C PHE A 251 -22.86 1.39 -23.52
N VAL A 252 -22.75 0.53 -22.52
CA VAL A 252 -22.29 0.93 -21.16
C VAL A 252 -20.88 1.50 -21.18
N LEU A 253 -19.99 0.90 -22.00
CA LEU A 253 -18.59 1.33 -22.13
C LEU A 253 -18.45 2.62 -22.93
N GLU A 254 -19.28 2.87 -23.92
CA GLU A 254 -19.34 4.15 -24.64
C GLU A 254 -19.70 5.29 -23.68
N GLN A 255 -20.69 5.08 -22.82
CA GLN A 255 -21.06 6.02 -21.75
C GLN A 255 -19.89 6.25 -20.79
N ALA A 256 -19.22 5.16 -20.35
CA ALA A 256 -18.03 5.25 -19.50
C ALA A 256 -16.90 6.04 -20.20
N SER A 257 -16.68 5.83 -21.50
CA SER A 257 -15.68 6.55 -22.28
C SER A 257 -15.99 8.05 -22.40
N GLN A 258 -17.25 8.42 -22.61
CA GLN A 258 -17.66 9.83 -22.66
C GLN A 258 -17.45 10.51 -21.32
N GLN A 259 -17.83 9.85 -20.23
CA GLN A 259 -17.63 10.37 -18.88
C GLN A 259 -16.13 10.49 -18.54
N ALA A 260 -15.34 9.48 -18.89
CA ALA A 260 -13.89 9.50 -18.72
C ALA A 260 -13.20 10.65 -19.46
N LYS A 261 -13.65 10.95 -20.70
CA LYS A 261 -13.16 12.10 -21.47
C LYS A 261 -13.53 13.43 -20.82
N ALA A 262 -14.77 13.58 -20.35
CA ALA A 262 -15.22 14.79 -19.66
C ALA A 262 -14.42 15.07 -18.38
N MET A 263 -13.96 14.03 -17.71
CA MET A 263 -13.11 14.10 -16.51
C MET A 263 -11.61 14.24 -16.83
N GLN A 264 -11.21 14.26 -18.11
CA GLN A 264 -9.82 14.29 -18.54
C GLN A 264 -8.98 13.17 -17.91
N ILE A 265 -9.55 11.98 -17.75
CA ILE A 265 -8.92 10.82 -17.07
C ILE A 265 -7.57 10.46 -17.72
N SER A 266 -7.37 10.72 -19.01
CA SER A 266 -6.12 10.49 -19.70
C SER A 266 -4.90 11.18 -19.08
N GLN A 267 -5.11 12.27 -18.31
CA GLN A 267 -4.03 13.05 -17.70
C GLN A 267 -3.59 12.51 -16.33
N TRP A 268 -4.48 11.87 -15.60
CA TRP A 268 -4.21 11.44 -14.22
C TRP A 268 -4.47 9.94 -13.96
N GLU A 269 -5.24 9.25 -14.81
CA GLU A 269 -5.48 7.81 -14.69
C GLU A 269 -5.57 7.13 -16.08
N PRO A 270 -4.47 7.14 -16.88
CA PRO A 270 -4.47 6.62 -18.24
C PRO A 270 -4.79 5.12 -18.32
N GLN A 271 -4.51 4.37 -17.26
CA GLN A 271 -4.79 2.92 -17.19
C GLN A 271 -6.29 2.61 -17.18
N LEU A 272 -7.11 3.43 -16.51
CA LEU A 272 -8.57 3.28 -16.53
C LEU A 272 -9.11 3.52 -17.94
N LEU A 273 -8.59 4.53 -18.63
CA LEU A 273 -8.96 4.81 -20.02
C LEU A 273 -8.56 3.65 -20.97
N ALA A 274 -7.37 3.10 -20.79
CA ALA A 274 -6.90 1.94 -21.54
C ALA A 274 -7.80 0.71 -21.28
N LYS A 275 -8.23 0.47 -20.05
CA LYS A 275 -9.18 -0.59 -19.68
C LYS A 275 -10.53 -0.42 -20.41
N ILE A 276 -11.08 0.81 -20.42
CA ILE A 276 -12.33 1.12 -21.12
C ILE A 276 -12.22 0.76 -22.61
N TYR A 277 -11.15 1.20 -23.28
CA TYR A 277 -10.95 0.92 -24.71
C TYR A 277 -10.68 -0.55 -25.00
N HIS A 278 -9.98 -1.24 -24.12
CA HIS A 278 -9.77 -2.67 -24.24
C HIS A 278 -11.09 -3.45 -24.18
N LEU A 279 -11.94 -3.13 -23.22
CA LEU A 279 -13.27 -3.74 -23.10
C LEU A 279 -14.20 -3.39 -24.27
N LEU A 280 -14.15 -2.15 -24.76
CA LEU A 280 -14.87 -1.73 -25.99
C LEU A 280 -14.42 -2.56 -27.21
N PHE A 281 -13.12 -2.72 -27.37
CA PHE A 281 -12.59 -3.54 -28.45
C PHE A 281 -13.08 -4.99 -28.37
N GLN A 282 -13.07 -5.58 -27.17
CA GLN A 282 -13.60 -6.94 -26.96
C GLN A 282 -15.10 -7.02 -27.27
N SER A 283 -15.87 -5.99 -26.89
CA SER A 283 -17.31 -5.91 -27.16
C SER A 283 -17.59 -5.93 -28.66
N TYR A 284 -16.90 -5.07 -29.42
CA TYR A 284 -17.08 -5.00 -30.89
C TYR A 284 -16.61 -6.26 -31.60
N GLN A 285 -15.52 -6.90 -31.15
CA GLN A 285 -15.08 -8.18 -31.70
C GLN A 285 -16.16 -9.28 -31.52
N LYS A 286 -16.79 -9.36 -30.34
CA LYS A 286 -17.84 -10.34 -30.08
C LYS A 286 -19.09 -10.04 -30.91
N GLN A 287 -19.49 -8.79 -31.08
CA GLN A 287 -20.62 -8.40 -31.95
C GLN A 287 -20.40 -8.85 -33.41
N GLN A 288 -19.18 -8.67 -33.95
CA GLN A 288 -18.86 -9.10 -35.29
C GLN A 288 -18.91 -10.63 -35.50
N LYS A 289 -18.54 -11.39 -34.43
CA LYS A 289 -18.63 -12.85 -34.49
C LYS A 289 -20.08 -13.37 -34.41
N THR A 290 -20.98 -12.63 -33.78
CA THR A 290 -22.40 -13.00 -33.64
C THR A 290 -23.22 -12.67 -34.92
N LYS A 291 -22.70 -11.75 -35.77
CA LYS A 291 -23.34 -11.35 -37.01
C LYS A 291 -22.90 -12.17 -38.25
N LYS A 292 -21.96 -13.09 -38.07
CA LYS A 292 -21.55 -14.09 -39.06
C LYS A 292 -22.15 -15.44 -38.76
#